data_85caab7569278a049fb201b57b7d4a9a
#
_entry.id   85caab7569278a049fb201b57b7d4a9a
#
_cell.length_a   1.000
_cell.length_b   1.000
_cell.length_c   1.000
_cell.angle_alpha   90.00
_cell.angle_beta   90.00
_cell.angle_gamma   90.00
#
_symmetry.space_group_name_H-M   'P 1'
#
loop_
_entity.id
_entity.type
_entity.pdbx_description
1 polymer ?
#
loop_
_entity_poly.entity_id
_entity_poly.type
_entity_poly.pdbx_seq_one_letter_code
_entity_poly.pdbx_strand_id
1 'polypeptide(L)'
;MDVRIREVPGQVVVTEQRMVDQEALERWLPEAMARVHKAAGDMAAGTAEQPYLLRGHAADEPVFIVIYEGNPNEGETAVECCTPLRADAATPDDAATRTIPAHREAYVRVQKRTVQSGGLGDVYGGIGKWIEDQGLQVAAAPRETYWTDFYTAAADDEVFDVAFPVG
;
A
#
# COMPACT_ATOMS: atom_id res chain seq x y z
N MET A 1 -13.51 3.82 -14.38
CA MET A 1 -12.43 3.36 -13.48
C MET A 1 -11.32 2.76 -14.36
N ASP A 2 -10.12 3.25 -14.19
CA ASP A 2 -8.97 2.85 -15.01
C ASP A 2 -8.13 1.81 -14.28
N VAL A 3 -8.49 0.54 -14.43
CA VAL A 3 -7.75 -0.58 -13.83
C VAL A 3 -6.62 -0.98 -14.77
N ARG A 4 -5.42 -1.08 -14.22
CA ARG A 4 -4.20 -1.47 -14.95
C ARG A 4 -3.50 -2.62 -14.25
N ILE A 5 -2.65 -3.32 -15.00
CA ILE A 5 -1.75 -4.37 -14.49
C ILE A 5 -0.33 -3.82 -14.46
N ARG A 6 0.40 -4.16 -13.40
CA ARG A 6 1.84 -3.87 -13.31
C ARG A 6 2.60 -5.03 -12.67
N GLU A 7 3.89 -5.11 -12.98
CA GLU A 7 4.82 -6.00 -12.33
C GLU A 7 5.44 -5.29 -11.13
N VAL A 8 5.48 -5.96 -9.97
CA VAL A 8 6.08 -5.44 -8.75
C VAL A 8 7.26 -6.35 -8.39
N PRO A 9 8.46 -5.80 -8.23
CA PRO A 9 9.62 -6.62 -7.84
C PRO A 9 9.51 -7.11 -6.41
N GLY A 10 10.20 -8.19 -6.09
CA GLY A 10 10.36 -8.64 -4.71
C GLY A 10 11.03 -7.54 -3.87
N GLN A 11 10.56 -7.33 -2.66
CA GLN A 11 11.06 -6.28 -1.77
C GLN A 11 11.18 -6.77 -0.35
N VAL A 12 12.26 -6.38 0.31
CA VAL A 12 12.37 -6.50 1.77
C VAL A 12 11.71 -5.27 2.39
N VAL A 13 10.86 -5.48 3.38
CA VAL A 13 10.14 -4.39 4.06
C VAL A 13 10.37 -4.47 5.56
N VAL A 14 10.40 -3.30 6.20
CA VAL A 14 10.15 -3.19 7.65
C VAL A 14 8.65 -3.27 7.84
N THR A 15 8.20 -4.07 8.79
CA THR A 15 6.77 -4.38 8.95
C THR A 15 6.31 -4.28 10.39
N GLU A 16 5.03 -3.92 10.55
CA GLU A 16 4.29 -3.99 11.80
C GLU A 16 2.87 -4.46 11.47
N GLN A 17 2.37 -5.45 12.21
CA GLN A 17 1.03 -6.00 11.99
C GLN A 17 0.20 -5.93 13.26
N ARG A 18 -1.09 -5.66 13.11
CA ARG A 18 -2.03 -5.62 14.23
C ARG A 18 -3.42 -6.07 13.81
N MET A 19 -4.15 -6.67 14.74
CA MET A 19 -5.59 -6.92 14.61
C MET A 19 -6.33 -5.63 14.93
N VAL A 20 -7.09 -5.10 13.97
CA VAL A 20 -7.81 -3.82 14.11
C VAL A 20 -9.18 -3.88 13.43
N ASP A 21 -10.15 -3.18 14.02
CA ASP A 21 -11.35 -2.73 13.34
C ASP A 21 -11.11 -1.34 12.74
N GLN A 22 -12.12 -0.74 12.11
CA GLN A 22 -11.95 0.55 11.44
C GLN A 22 -11.55 1.68 12.42
N GLU A 23 -12.15 1.72 13.60
CA GLU A 23 -11.82 2.74 14.61
C GLU A 23 -10.38 2.60 15.10
N ALA A 24 -9.96 1.38 15.42
CA ALA A 24 -8.58 1.10 15.84
C ALA A 24 -7.58 1.36 14.72
N LEU A 25 -7.94 1.04 13.46
CA LEU A 25 -7.10 1.30 12.28
C LEU A 25 -6.78 2.79 12.15
N GLU A 26 -7.78 3.64 12.27
CA GLU A 26 -7.61 5.10 12.12
C GLU A 26 -6.65 5.70 13.15
N ARG A 27 -6.60 5.11 14.35
CA ARG A 27 -5.67 5.52 15.40
C ARG A 27 -4.29 4.91 15.23
N TRP A 28 -4.23 3.62 14.90
CA TRP A 28 -2.98 2.86 14.84
C TRP A 28 -2.14 3.16 13.59
N LEU A 29 -2.78 3.30 12.42
CA LEU A 29 -2.06 3.34 11.16
C LEU A 29 -1.07 4.51 11.03
N PRO A 30 -1.44 5.77 11.37
CA PRO A 30 -0.47 6.87 11.30
C PRO A 30 0.74 6.66 12.20
N GLU A 31 0.54 6.09 13.38
CA GLU A 31 1.61 5.80 14.33
C GLU A 31 2.49 4.65 13.84
N ALA A 32 1.88 3.61 13.26
CA ALA A 32 2.61 2.48 12.67
C ALA A 32 3.48 2.94 11.50
N MET A 33 2.95 3.80 10.63
CA MET A 33 3.72 4.40 9.53
C MET A 33 4.95 5.14 10.06
N ALA A 34 4.77 5.95 11.09
CA ALA A 34 5.88 6.67 11.72
C ALA A 34 6.93 5.71 12.29
N ARG A 35 6.50 4.64 12.97
CA ARG A 35 7.40 3.65 13.57
C ARG A 35 8.20 2.87 12.51
N VAL A 36 7.55 2.34 11.47
CA VAL A 36 8.25 1.57 10.43
C VAL A 36 9.21 2.44 9.64
N HIS A 37 8.83 3.69 9.37
CA HIS A 37 9.69 4.63 8.68
C HIS A 37 10.94 4.97 9.52
N LYS A 38 10.75 5.24 10.80
CA LYS A 38 11.87 5.49 11.73
C LYS A 38 12.79 4.29 11.84
N ALA A 39 12.23 3.08 11.93
CA ALA A 39 13.02 1.85 12.01
C ALA A 39 13.83 1.58 10.74
N ALA A 40 13.28 1.90 9.57
CA ALA A 40 14.00 1.80 8.30
C ALA A 40 15.11 2.85 8.18
N GLY A 41 14.89 4.06 8.70
CA GLY A 41 15.86 5.13 8.70
C GLY A 41 16.39 5.45 7.31
N ASP A 42 17.69 5.56 7.16
CA ASP A 42 18.37 5.85 5.89
C ASP A 42 18.27 4.71 4.88
N MET A 43 17.83 3.53 5.30
CA MET A 43 17.66 2.36 4.43
C MET A 43 16.29 2.31 3.75
N ALA A 44 15.37 3.21 4.09
CA ALA A 44 14.05 3.27 3.47
C ALA A 44 14.17 3.61 1.98
N ALA A 45 13.49 2.83 1.14
CA ALA A 45 13.33 3.14 -0.27
C ALA A 45 12.19 4.14 -0.44
N GLY A 46 12.47 5.26 -1.07
CA GLY A 46 11.45 6.24 -1.43
C GLY A 46 10.85 5.99 -2.81
N THR A 47 10.01 6.90 -3.27
CA THR A 47 9.34 6.82 -4.59
C THR A 47 10.32 6.73 -5.75
N ALA A 48 11.50 7.36 -5.64
CA ALA A 48 12.54 7.30 -6.67
C ALA A 48 13.05 5.87 -6.92
N GLU A 49 12.95 4.99 -5.94
CA GLU A 49 13.39 3.59 -6.01
C GLU A 49 12.21 2.63 -6.25
N GLN A 50 11.04 3.15 -6.59
CA GLN A 50 9.83 2.36 -6.85
C GLN A 50 9.30 2.66 -8.27
N PRO A 51 10.03 2.22 -9.32
CA PRO A 51 9.68 2.59 -10.70
C PRO A 51 8.32 2.06 -11.14
N TYR A 52 7.81 1.00 -10.52
CA TYR A 52 6.49 0.46 -10.83
C TYR A 52 5.35 1.43 -10.47
N LEU A 53 5.60 2.41 -9.60
CA LEU A 53 4.60 3.45 -9.28
C LEU A 53 4.40 4.43 -10.42
N LEU A 54 5.33 4.52 -11.38
CA LEU A 54 5.27 5.36 -12.58
C LEU A 54 4.90 6.81 -12.28
N ARG A 55 5.47 7.35 -11.22
CA ARG A 55 5.24 8.74 -10.83
C ARG A 55 6.33 9.62 -11.39
N GLY A 56 5.93 10.67 -12.07
CA GLY A 56 6.85 11.66 -12.62
C GLY A 56 7.37 12.67 -11.59
N HIS A 57 7.60 12.25 -10.34
CA HIS A 57 8.04 13.15 -9.28
C HIS A 57 9.54 13.33 -9.26
N ALA A 58 9.96 14.57 -9.07
CA ALA A 58 11.35 14.89 -8.80
C ALA A 58 11.75 14.65 -7.35
N ALA A 59 10.79 14.71 -6.42
CA ALA A 59 11.04 14.50 -4.99
C ALA A 59 10.95 13.03 -4.62
N ASP A 60 11.86 12.59 -3.73
CA ASP A 60 11.85 11.26 -3.16
C ASP A 60 10.98 11.26 -1.91
N GLU A 61 9.80 10.67 -2.01
CA GLU A 61 8.80 10.63 -0.93
C GLU A 61 8.81 9.26 -0.25
N PRO A 62 8.49 9.18 1.06
CA PRO A 62 8.31 7.88 1.73
C PRO A 62 7.21 7.06 1.08
N VAL A 63 7.42 5.72 1.05
CA VAL A 63 6.44 4.77 0.52
C VAL A 63 5.98 3.85 1.64
N PHE A 64 4.67 3.65 1.73
CA PHE A 64 4.06 2.71 2.68
C PHE A 64 3.17 1.75 1.91
N ILE A 65 3.26 0.47 2.26
CA ILE A 65 2.39 -0.57 1.72
C ILE A 65 1.56 -1.11 2.87
N VAL A 66 0.25 -0.91 2.82
CA VAL A 66 -0.69 -1.35 3.86
C VAL A 66 -1.50 -2.52 3.30
N ILE A 67 -1.35 -3.69 3.91
CA ILE A 67 -1.94 -4.94 3.44
C ILE A 67 -3.10 -5.33 4.36
N TYR A 68 -4.26 -5.57 3.77
CA TYR A 68 -5.51 -5.87 4.48
C TYR A 68 -5.90 -7.33 4.27
N GLU A 69 -5.83 -8.15 5.32
CA GLU A 69 -6.28 -9.54 5.24
C GLU A 69 -7.82 -9.65 5.14
N GLY A 70 -8.54 -8.67 5.68
CA GLY A 70 -9.99 -8.55 5.60
C GLY A 70 -10.42 -7.09 5.62
N ASN A 71 -11.72 -6.86 5.76
CA ASN A 71 -12.30 -5.52 5.80
C ASN A 71 -12.48 -5.06 7.25
N PRO A 72 -11.73 -4.04 7.73
CA PRO A 72 -11.87 -3.53 9.10
C PRO A 72 -13.26 -2.98 9.43
N ASN A 73 -14.03 -2.58 8.41
CA ASN A 73 -15.41 -2.10 8.58
C ASN A 73 -16.40 -3.24 8.93
N GLU A 74 -16.02 -4.48 8.69
CA GLU A 74 -16.85 -5.65 8.97
C GLU A 74 -16.45 -6.36 10.27
N GLY A 75 -15.38 -5.93 10.91
CA GLY A 75 -14.88 -6.51 12.16
C GLY A 75 -13.36 -6.43 12.26
N GLU A 76 -12.81 -6.97 13.34
CA GLU A 76 -11.36 -7.03 13.49
C GLU A 76 -10.73 -7.90 12.42
N THR A 77 -9.65 -7.40 11.82
CA THR A 77 -8.84 -8.13 10.85
C THR A 77 -7.37 -7.76 10.99
N ALA A 78 -6.50 -8.61 10.50
CA ALA A 78 -5.08 -8.33 10.46
C ALA A 78 -4.78 -7.28 9.39
N VAL A 79 -4.10 -6.22 9.77
CA VAL A 79 -3.59 -5.19 8.88
C VAL A 79 -2.08 -5.07 9.11
N GLU A 80 -1.34 -5.06 8.01
CA GLU A 80 0.12 -4.97 8.02
C GLU A 80 0.56 -3.65 7.40
N CYS A 81 1.36 -2.88 8.13
CA CYS A 81 1.97 -1.64 7.64
C CYS A 81 3.43 -1.90 7.33
N CYS A 82 3.83 -1.62 6.10
CA CYS A 82 5.19 -1.88 5.61
C CYS A 82 5.81 -0.63 5.02
N THR A 83 7.15 -0.53 5.15
CA THR A 83 7.93 0.39 4.34
C THR A 83 9.07 -0.36 3.65
N PRO A 84 9.21 -0.22 2.31
CA PRO A 84 10.27 -0.92 1.58
C PRO A 84 11.66 -0.42 1.96
N LEU A 85 12.63 -1.34 1.96
CA LEU A 85 14.04 -1.02 2.08
C LEU A 85 14.68 -0.93 0.69
N ARG A 86 15.74 -0.14 0.58
CA ARG A 86 16.56 -0.08 -0.63
C ARG A 86 17.09 -1.47 -0.94
N ALA A 87 17.20 -1.80 -2.24
CA ALA A 87 17.57 -3.13 -2.69
C ALA A 87 18.95 -3.59 -2.18
N ASP A 88 19.86 -2.65 -1.95
CA ASP A 88 21.22 -2.89 -1.48
C ASP A 88 21.41 -2.62 0.03
N ALA A 89 20.34 -2.31 0.74
CA ALA A 89 20.42 -1.96 2.16
C ALA A 89 20.63 -3.19 3.03
N ALA A 90 21.41 -3.00 4.10
CA ALA A 90 21.47 -3.97 5.19
C ALA A 90 20.14 -3.97 5.96
N THR A 91 19.72 -5.14 6.44
CA THR A 91 18.52 -5.25 7.28
C THR A 91 18.76 -4.59 8.64
N PRO A 92 17.88 -3.69 9.10
CA PRO A 92 17.99 -3.10 10.43
C PRO A 92 17.93 -4.17 11.52
N ASP A 93 18.83 -4.12 12.51
CA ASP A 93 18.97 -5.15 13.53
C ASP A 93 17.76 -5.24 14.48
N ASP A 94 17.13 -4.10 14.78
CA ASP A 94 16.06 -4.00 15.78
C ASP A 94 14.66 -3.91 15.18
N ALA A 95 14.53 -4.15 13.88
CA ALA A 95 13.25 -4.03 13.20
C ALA A 95 12.75 -5.39 12.70
N ALA A 96 11.44 -5.61 12.80
CA ALA A 96 10.81 -6.74 12.14
C ALA A 96 10.83 -6.51 10.62
N THR A 97 11.35 -7.48 9.89
CA THR A 97 11.44 -7.42 8.42
C THR A 97 10.90 -8.70 7.80
N ARG A 98 10.43 -8.60 6.57
CA ARG A 98 10.09 -9.75 5.73
C ARG A 98 10.26 -9.40 4.25
N THR A 99 10.21 -10.43 3.41
CA THR A 99 10.20 -10.23 1.97
C THR A 99 8.77 -10.32 1.45
N ILE A 100 8.33 -9.29 0.70
CA ILE A 100 7.14 -9.38 -0.14
C ILE A 100 7.60 -9.95 -1.48
N PRO A 101 7.06 -11.12 -1.92
CA PRO A 101 7.50 -11.73 -3.18
C PRO A 101 7.18 -10.86 -4.40
N ALA A 102 7.97 -11.00 -5.44
CA ALA A 102 7.63 -10.42 -6.74
C ALA A 102 6.27 -10.95 -7.22
N HIS A 103 5.45 -10.07 -7.78
CA HIS A 103 4.10 -10.42 -8.23
C HIS A 103 3.60 -9.45 -9.29
N ARG A 104 2.50 -9.83 -9.95
CA ARG A 104 1.69 -8.90 -10.74
C ARG A 104 0.53 -8.43 -9.89
N GLU A 105 0.10 -7.21 -10.12
CA GLU A 105 -1.10 -6.70 -9.45
C GLU A 105 -1.96 -5.86 -10.38
N ALA A 106 -3.27 -5.97 -10.19
CA ALA A 106 -4.25 -5.06 -10.78
C ALA A 106 -4.44 -3.89 -9.82
N TYR A 107 -4.35 -2.65 -10.33
CA TYR A 107 -4.40 -1.48 -9.47
C TYR A 107 -5.20 -0.34 -10.07
N VAL A 108 -5.69 0.53 -9.17
CA VAL A 108 -6.33 1.80 -9.50
C VAL A 108 -5.68 2.88 -8.64
N ARG A 109 -5.35 4.00 -9.28
CA ARG A 109 -4.84 5.19 -8.60
C ARG A 109 -5.98 6.04 -8.08
N VAL A 110 -5.94 6.38 -6.79
CA VAL A 110 -7.07 6.98 -6.06
C VAL A 110 -6.75 8.42 -5.68
N GLN A 111 -7.71 9.33 -5.97
CA GLN A 111 -7.66 10.70 -5.48
C GLN A 111 -8.18 10.78 -4.05
N LYS A 112 -7.67 11.71 -3.28
CA LYS A 112 -8.15 11.97 -1.91
C LYS A 112 -9.66 12.21 -1.86
N ARG A 113 -10.20 12.91 -2.84
CA ARG A 113 -11.65 13.17 -2.99
C ARG A 113 -12.47 11.88 -2.94
N THR A 114 -12.00 10.81 -3.59
CA THR A 114 -12.70 9.52 -3.63
C THR A 114 -12.86 8.94 -2.22
N VAL A 115 -11.83 9.04 -1.40
CA VAL A 115 -11.88 8.57 0.00
C VAL A 115 -12.83 9.44 0.81
N GLN A 116 -12.76 10.76 0.66
CA GLN A 116 -13.58 11.71 1.39
C GLN A 116 -15.08 11.58 1.09
N SER A 117 -15.42 11.18 -0.13
CA SER A 117 -16.82 10.98 -0.56
C SER A 117 -17.36 9.58 -0.25
N GLY A 118 -16.56 8.71 0.39
CA GLY A 118 -16.96 7.34 0.70
C GLY A 118 -16.90 6.37 -0.48
N GLY A 119 -16.21 6.74 -1.57
CA GLY A 119 -16.14 5.94 -2.79
C GLY A 119 -15.11 4.81 -2.80
N LEU A 120 -14.37 4.61 -1.72
CA LEU A 120 -13.29 3.63 -1.68
C LEU A 120 -13.80 2.19 -1.84
N GLY A 121 -14.96 1.87 -1.25
CA GLY A 121 -15.59 0.55 -1.42
C GLY A 121 -15.89 0.22 -2.87
N ASP A 122 -16.34 1.19 -3.65
CA ASP A 122 -16.61 1.04 -5.08
C ASP A 122 -15.31 0.79 -5.87
N VAL A 123 -14.19 1.37 -5.46
CA VAL A 123 -12.89 1.12 -6.06
C VAL A 123 -12.48 -0.34 -5.85
N TYR A 124 -12.56 -0.83 -4.61
CA TYR A 124 -12.25 -2.25 -4.30
C TYR A 124 -13.15 -3.19 -5.09
N GLY A 125 -14.46 -2.98 -5.08
CA GLY A 125 -15.42 -3.81 -5.80
C GLY A 125 -15.21 -3.78 -7.32
N GLY A 126 -14.90 -2.62 -7.86
CA GLY A 126 -14.62 -2.45 -9.28
C GLY A 126 -13.37 -3.18 -9.75
N ILE A 127 -12.30 -3.16 -8.95
CA ILE A 127 -11.08 -3.93 -9.27
C ILE A 127 -11.39 -5.43 -9.25
N GLY A 128 -12.09 -5.91 -8.22
CA GLY A 128 -12.48 -7.32 -8.10
C GLY A 128 -13.26 -7.81 -9.31
N LYS A 129 -14.28 -7.04 -9.73
CA LYS A 129 -15.06 -7.36 -10.92
C LYS A 129 -14.21 -7.34 -12.19
N TRP A 130 -13.34 -6.37 -12.34
CA TRP A 130 -12.44 -6.29 -13.49
C TRP A 130 -11.53 -7.53 -13.56
N ILE A 131 -11.00 -7.99 -12.44
CA ILE A 131 -10.16 -9.19 -12.35
C ILE A 131 -10.94 -10.42 -12.85
N GLU A 132 -12.18 -10.60 -12.38
CA GLU A 132 -13.05 -11.68 -12.85
C GLU A 132 -13.31 -11.61 -14.36
N ASP A 133 -13.63 -10.41 -14.86
CA ASP A 133 -13.92 -10.19 -16.27
C ASP A 133 -12.71 -10.48 -17.18
N GLN A 134 -11.49 -10.34 -16.63
CA GLN A 134 -10.25 -10.71 -17.35
C GLN A 134 -9.88 -12.19 -17.23
N GLY A 135 -10.64 -12.99 -16.50
CA GLY A 135 -10.32 -14.39 -16.25
C GLY A 135 -9.13 -14.59 -15.32
N LEU A 136 -8.78 -13.59 -14.55
CA LEU A 136 -7.71 -13.65 -13.57
C LEU A 136 -8.26 -14.01 -12.18
N GLN A 137 -7.37 -14.34 -11.25
CA GLN A 137 -7.72 -14.62 -9.86
C GLN A 137 -6.91 -13.75 -8.92
N VAL A 138 -7.53 -13.36 -7.81
CA VAL A 138 -6.81 -12.70 -6.70
C VAL A 138 -5.88 -13.74 -6.07
N ALA A 139 -4.59 -13.40 -6.02
CA ALA A 139 -3.53 -14.30 -5.56
C ALA A 139 -3.10 -14.04 -4.12
N ALA A 140 -3.37 -12.85 -3.57
CA ALA A 140 -3.00 -12.47 -2.20
C ALA A 140 -3.88 -11.31 -1.73
N ALA A 141 -3.75 -10.96 -0.46
CA ALA A 141 -4.50 -9.87 0.17
C ALA A 141 -4.32 -8.53 -0.58
N PRO A 142 -5.39 -7.74 -0.73
CA PRO A 142 -5.29 -6.42 -1.32
C PRO A 142 -4.45 -5.47 -0.47
N ARG A 143 -3.93 -4.43 -1.11
CA ARG A 143 -3.09 -3.44 -0.45
C ARG A 143 -3.33 -2.04 -0.96
N GLU A 144 -2.96 -1.09 -0.13
CA GLU A 144 -2.91 0.32 -0.49
C GLU A 144 -1.46 0.75 -0.43
N THR A 145 -0.95 1.31 -1.53
CA THR A 145 0.44 1.79 -1.61
C THR A 145 0.42 3.31 -1.60
N TYR A 146 0.88 3.88 -0.50
CA TYR A 146 0.93 5.32 -0.26
C TYR A 146 2.29 5.87 -0.67
N TRP A 147 2.29 7.00 -1.38
CA TRP A 147 3.51 7.69 -1.82
C TRP A 147 3.51 9.18 -1.49
N THR A 148 2.46 9.66 -0.86
CA THR A 148 2.35 11.06 -0.41
C THR A 148 1.62 11.13 0.92
N ASP A 149 1.74 12.26 1.62
CA ASP A 149 1.01 12.49 2.85
C ASP A 149 -0.47 12.73 2.55
N PHE A 150 -1.30 11.75 2.88
CA PHE A 150 -2.74 11.81 2.70
C PHE A 150 -3.35 13.04 3.38
N TYR A 151 -2.88 13.37 4.58
CA TYR A 151 -3.50 14.41 5.40
C TYR A 151 -3.26 15.81 4.87
N THR A 152 -2.12 16.06 4.23
CA THR A 152 -1.77 17.37 3.66
C THR A 152 -2.11 17.53 2.20
N ALA A 153 -2.48 16.43 1.52
CA ALA A 153 -2.82 16.45 0.09
C ALA A 153 -4.11 17.22 -0.19
N ALA A 154 -4.21 17.83 -1.36
CA ALA A 154 -5.45 18.45 -1.84
C ALA A 154 -6.46 17.38 -2.29
N ALA A 155 -7.74 17.74 -2.35
CA ALA A 155 -8.82 16.80 -2.69
C ALA A 155 -8.63 16.14 -4.08
N ASP A 156 -8.06 16.87 -5.03
CA ASP A 156 -7.82 16.38 -6.39
C ASP A 156 -6.49 15.63 -6.56
N ASP A 157 -5.65 15.63 -5.51
CA ASP A 157 -4.38 14.92 -5.58
C ASP A 157 -4.60 13.41 -5.53
N GLU A 158 -3.85 12.69 -6.36
CA GLU A 158 -3.73 11.25 -6.25
C GLU A 158 -2.85 10.94 -5.03
N VAL A 159 -3.31 10.04 -4.16
CA VAL A 159 -2.69 9.85 -2.85
C VAL A 159 -2.19 8.43 -2.62
N PHE A 160 -2.83 7.43 -3.20
CA PHE A 160 -2.39 6.05 -3.09
C PHE A 160 -2.97 5.19 -4.20
N ASP A 161 -2.43 3.99 -4.36
CA ASP A 161 -2.96 2.96 -5.24
C ASP A 161 -3.67 1.90 -4.40
N VAL A 162 -4.86 1.48 -4.83
CA VAL A 162 -5.48 0.25 -4.37
C VAL A 162 -5.07 -0.85 -5.35
N ALA A 163 -4.51 -1.94 -4.85
CA ALA A 163 -3.97 -3.00 -5.67
C ALA A 163 -4.35 -4.40 -5.16
N PHE A 164 -4.57 -5.30 -6.09
CA PHE A 164 -4.80 -6.72 -5.81
C PHE A 164 -3.75 -7.54 -6.54
N PRO A 165 -2.91 -8.29 -5.84
CA PRO A 165 -2.06 -9.29 -6.49
C PRO A 165 -2.90 -10.29 -7.27
N VAL A 166 -2.49 -10.61 -8.49
CA VAL A 166 -3.23 -11.51 -9.41
C VAL A 166 -2.35 -12.62 -9.92
N GLY A 167 -2.98 -13.72 -10.20
CA GLY A 167 -2.34 -14.89 -10.77
C GLY A 167 -3.13 -15.51 -11.90
#